data_dfc64161cebc16449a268cf604a94603
#
_entry.id   dfc64161cebc16449a268cf604a94603
#
_cell.length_a   1.000
_cell.length_b   1.000
_cell.length_c   1.000
_cell.angle_alpha   90.00
_cell.angle_beta   90.00
_cell.angle_gamma   90.00
#
_symmetry.space_group_name_H-M   'P 1'
#
loop_
_entity.id
_entity.type
_entity.pdbx_description
1 polymer ?
#
loop_
_entity_poly.entity_id
_entity_poly.type
_entity_poly.pdbx_seq_one_letter_code
_entity_poly.pdbx_strand_id
1 'polypeptide(L)'
;MADTDQYNQSSGNLVPLNNFDFHSERNGNGRYTNGKALVTEEYARLHADIERAASPARCFVVGITSAVYGEGKTTVALNLAGTIAQNSQARVTLVDFNMRNWDMQTRLNLSQATGLVDVLEGAEDDLSIIIQKTELENLTVIPSGRAAANPARLVRSPRLVEVMNTLRMSNDFVVLDMAPVLPVADTKT
;
A
#
# COMPACT_ATOMS: atom_id res chain seq x y z
N MET A 1 35.74 -15.17 -24.54
CA MET A 1 35.71 -14.23 -23.40
C MET A 1 34.76 -13.14 -23.82
N ALA A 2 33.53 -13.30 -23.51
CA ALA A 2 32.44 -12.35 -23.80
C ALA A 2 31.79 -11.93 -22.52
N ASP A 3 31.58 -10.65 -22.44
CA ASP A 3 31.09 -9.83 -21.36
C ASP A 3 29.90 -10.42 -20.58
N THR A 4 30.10 -10.60 -19.28
CA THR A 4 29.06 -11.00 -18.31
C THR A 4 28.72 -9.89 -17.33
N ASP A 5 28.95 -8.60 -17.67
CA ASP A 5 28.85 -7.48 -16.74
C ASP A 5 27.75 -6.43 -17.08
N GLN A 6 26.62 -6.85 -17.69
CA GLN A 6 25.52 -5.90 -18.00
C GLN A 6 24.20 -6.16 -17.27
N TYR A 7 24.19 -6.90 -16.15
CA TYR A 7 22.93 -7.17 -15.41
C TYR A 7 22.90 -6.64 -13.98
N ASN A 8 23.64 -5.57 -13.68
CA ASN A 8 23.62 -4.99 -12.31
C ASN A 8 23.55 -3.46 -12.28
N GLN A 9 22.51 -2.87 -12.90
CA GLN A 9 22.17 -1.44 -12.73
C GLN A 9 20.65 -1.25 -12.64
N SER A 10 20.01 -1.88 -11.66
CA SER A 10 18.72 -1.43 -11.17
C SER A 10 18.67 -1.54 -9.64
N SER A 11 19.58 -0.86 -8.96
CA SER A 11 19.37 -0.44 -7.58
C SER A 11 18.34 0.71 -7.61
N GLY A 12 17.09 0.36 -7.95
CA GLY A 12 15.95 1.25 -7.77
C GLY A 12 15.92 1.65 -6.30
N ASN A 13 15.80 2.94 -6.01
CA ASN A 13 15.66 3.43 -4.65
C ASN A 13 14.49 2.70 -3.98
N LEU A 14 14.81 1.88 -2.97
CA LEU A 14 13.78 1.24 -2.16
C LEU A 14 13.01 2.31 -1.41
N VAL A 15 11.71 2.13 -1.30
CA VAL A 15 10.85 3.01 -0.51
C VAL A 15 11.20 2.85 0.96
N PRO A 16 11.70 3.91 1.64
CA PRO A 16 12.07 3.82 3.05
C PRO A 16 10.81 3.71 3.92
N LEU A 17 10.86 2.81 4.90
CA LEU A 17 9.74 2.57 5.81
C LEU A 17 10.02 3.13 7.22
N ASN A 18 11.04 3.99 7.38
CA ASN A 18 11.50 4.54 8.66
C ASN A 18 10.45 5.37 9.41
N ASN A 19 9.41 5.83 8.73
CA ASN A 19 8.33 6.65 9.31
C ASN A 19 7.14 5.80 9.79
N PHE A 20 7.25 4.48 9.75
CA PHE A 20 6.19 3.58 10.16
C PHE A 20 6.43 3.01 11.55
N ASP A 21 5.38 2.95 12.35
CA ASP A 21 5.44 2.49 13.74
C ASP A 21 5.44 0.96 13.89
N PHE A 22 5.65 0.20 12.81
CA PHE A 22 5.69 -1.26 12.89
C PHE A 22 7.03 -1.85 13.36
N HIS A 23 8.07 -1.04 13.55
CA HIS A 23 9.30 -1.47 14.22
C HIS A 23 9.13 -1.41 15.73
N SER A 24 8.70 -2.52 16.33
CA SER A 24 8.72 -2.67 17.79
C SER A 24 9.97 -3.41 18.22
N GLU A 25 10.88 -2.73 18.89
CA GLU A 25 11.98 -3.39 19.60
C GLU A 25 11.41 -4.08 20.85
N ARG A 26 11.59 -5.40 20.95
CA ARG A 26 11.38 -6.14 22.19
C ARG A 26 12.62 -6.01 23.05
N ASN A 27 12.45 -5.62 24.33
CA ASN A 27 13.53 -5.71 25.30
C ASN A 27 13.84 -7.19 25.61
N GLY A 28 15.00 -7.47 26.22
CA GLY A 28 15.45 -8.83 26.56
C GLY A 28 14.47 -9.67 27.41
N ASN A 29 13.41 -9.08 27.94
CA ASN A 29 12.35 -9.73 28.70
C ASN A 29 11.05 -9.95 27.89
N GLY A 30 11.09 -9.73 26.58
CA GLY A 30 9.93 -9.91 25.70
C GLY A 30 8.83 -8.87 25.84
N ARG A 31 9.06 -7.81 26.64
CA ARG A 31 8.11 -6.69 26.80
C ARG A 31 8.50 -5.53 25.89
N TYR A 32 7.52 -4.93 25.29
CA TYR A 32 7.68 -3.75 24.45
C TYR A 32 7.97 -2.50 25.30
N THR A 33 8.88 -1.65 24.89
CA THR A 33 9.40 -0.56 25.70
C THR A 33 8.68 0.79 25.54
N ASN A 34 7.69 0.92 24.63
CA ASN A 34 6.97 2.20 24.42
C ASN A 34 5.57 1.98 23.88
N GLY A 35 4.72 3.02 23.85
CA GLY A 35 3.35 3.01 23.30
C GLY A 35 3.24 2.53 21.85
N LYS A 36 4.35 2.54 21.08
CA LYS A 36 4.50 1.92 19.76
C LYS A 36 4.21 0.42 19.78
N ALA A 37 4.52 -0.26 20.86
CA ALA A 37 4.31 -1.69 21.04
C ALA A 37 2.84 -2.10 21.11
N LEU A 38 2.02 -1.29 21.78
CA LEU A 38 0.58 -1.53 21.86
C LEU A 38 -0.06 -1.43 20.48
N VAL A 39 0.37 -0.45 19.70
CA VAL A 39 -0.10 -0.25 18.32
C VAL A 39 0.26 -1.46 17.45
N THR A 40 1.48 -1.98 17.56
CA THR A 40 1.91 -3.17 16.80
C THR A 40 1.12 -4.42 17.18
N GLU A 41 0.79 -4.61 18.47
CA GLU A 41 -0.06 -5.72 18.92
C GLU A 41 -1.47 -5.65 18.32
N GLU A 42 -2.06 -4.46 18.27
CA GLU A 42 -3.41 -4.29 17.70
C GLU A 42 -3.43 -4.58 16.20
N TYR A 43 -2.39 -4.16 15.45
CA TYR A 43 -2.28 -4.53 14.02
C TYR A 43 -2.03 -6.03 13.83
N ALA A 44 -1.26 -6.68 14.72
CA ALA A 44 -1.06 -8.11 14.66
C ALA A 44 -2.36 -8.89 14.94
N ARG A 45 -3.19 -8.40 15.87
CA ARG A 45 -4.54 -8.96 16.13
C ARG A 45 -5.45 -8.77 14.92
N LEU A 46 -5.48 -7.55 14.36
CA LEU A 46 -6.25 -7.28 13.15
C LEU A 46 -5.83 -8.18 11.99
N HIS A 47 -4.52 -8.40 11.81
CA HIS A 47 -4.00 -9.33 10.80
C HIS A 47 -4.53 -10.75 11.05
N ALA A 48 -4.43 -11.26 12.28
CA ALA A 48 -4.94 -12.59 12.63
C ALA A 48 -6.46 -12.73 12.43
N ASP A 49 -7.24 -11.66 12.66
CA ASP A 49 -8.67 -11.65 12.38
C ASP A 49 -8.97 -11.68 10.88
N ILE A 50 -8.18 -10.94 10.09
CA ILE A 50 -8.26 -10.95 8.63
C ILE A 50 -7.89 -12.34 8.08
N GLU A 51 -6.81 -12.96 8.56
CA GLU A 51 -6.41 -14.31 8.14
C GLU A 51 -7.49 -15.35 8.46
N ARG A 52 -8.16 -15.25 9.61
CA ARG A 52 -9.28 -16.15 9.95
C ARG A 52 -10.49 -15.96 9.04
N ALA A 53 -10.72 -14.75 8.55
CA ALA A 53 -11.80 -14.45 7.61
C ALA A 53 -11.41 -14.77 6.15
N ALA A 54 -10.10 -14.85 5.87
CA ALA A 54 -9.58 -15.11 4.54
C ALA A 54 -9.75 -16.60 4.16
N SER A 55 -10.09 -16.85 2.90
CA SER A 55 -10.03 -18.20 2.35
C SER A 55 -8.58 -18.55 1.98
N PRO A 56 -8.03 -19.68 2.42
CA PRO A 56 -6.62 -20.05 2.16
C PRO A 56 -6.24 -20.15 0.68
N ALA A 57 -7.21 -20.18 -0.21
CA ALA A 57 -6.99 -20.41 -1.64
C ALA A 57 -7.01 -19.14 -2.50
N ARG A 58 -7.13 -17.95 -1.92
CA ARG A 58 -7.32 -16.71 -2.68
C ARG A 58 -6.62 -15.52 -2.02
N CYS A 59 -6.10 -14.61 -2.86
CA CYS A 59 -5.64 -13.30 -2.42
C CYS A 59 -6.74 -12.56 -1.67
N PHE A 60 -6.42 -12.03 -0.49
CA PHE A 60 -7.33 -11.24 0.32
C PHE A 60 -7.16 -9.75 0.00
N VAL A 61 -8.27 -9.07 -0.32
CA VAL A 61 -8.29 -7.64 -0.62
C VAL A 61 -8.98 -6.91 0.52
N VAL A 62 -8.25 -6.01 1.18
CA VAL A 62 -8.73 -5.21 2.31
C VAL A 62 -8.76 -3.74 1.92
N GLY A 63 -9.94 -3.11 1.98
CA GLY A 63 -10.08 -1.67 1.80
C GLY A 63 -10.14 -0.95 3.14
N ILE A 64 -9.25 0.03 3.34
CA ILE A 64 -9.24 0.92 4.50
C ILE A 64 -9.87 2.25 4.11
N THR A 65 -10.96 2.59 4.75
CA THR A 65 -11.66 3.87 4.53
C THR A 65 -12.03 4.52 5.85
N SER A 66 -12.57 5.72 5.79
CA SER A 66 -13.01 6.50 6.96
C SER A 66 -14.27 7.30 6.63
N ALA A 67 -14.93 7.86 7.66
CA ALA A 67 -16.08 8.73 7.41
C ALA A 67 -15.63 10.03 6.75
N VAL A 68 -14.60 10.70 7.30
CA VAL A 68 -14.09 12.00 6.84
C VAL A 68 -12.57 11.99 6.68
N TYR A 69 -12.02 13.09 6.17
CA TYR A 69 -10.57 13.28 6.07
C TYR A 69 -9.92 13.39 7.46
N GLY A 70 -8.65 12.96 7.57
CA GLY A 70 -7.86 13.13 8.78
C GLY A 70 -8.06 12.06 9.86
N GLU A 71 -8.91 11.04 9.66
CA GLU A 71 -9.17 9.96 10.63
C GLU A 71 -8.10 8.85 10.65
N GLY A 72 -6.97 9.02 9.96
CA GLY A 72 -5.83 8.11 10.04
C GLY A 72 -5.88 6.90 9.11
N LYS A 73 -6.82 6.80 8.15
CA LYS A 73 -6.95 5.64 7.24
C LYS A 73 -5.63 5.26 6.54
N THR A 74 -4.89 6.23 6.01
CA THR A 74 -3.58 6.00 5.37
C THR A 74 -2.57 5.42 6.38
N THR A 75 -2.56 5.93 7.62
CA THR A 75 -1.72 5.39 8.71
C THR A 75 -2.09 3.92 9.00
N VAL A 76 -3.39 3.62 9.06
CA VAL A 76 -3.88 2.25 9.27
C VAL A 76 -3.48 1.34 8.10
N ALA A 77 -3.69 1.78 6.86
CA ALA A 77 -3.34 0.99 5.68
C ALA A 77 -1.85 0.65 5.62
N LEU A 78 -1.00 1.64 5.87
CA LEU A 78 0.46 1.49 5.90
C LEU A 78 0.91 0.52 6.99
N ASN A 79 0.46 0.72 8.23
CA ASN A 79 0.86 -0.12 9.36
C ASN A 79 0.32 -1.56 9.20
N LEU A 80 -0.90 -1.73 8.71
CA LEU A 80 -1.46 -3.06 8.45
C LEU A 80 -0.64 -3.81 7.39
N ALA A 81 -0.37 -3.17 6.24
CA ALA A 81 0.42 -3.78 5.16
C ALA A 81 1.83 -4.16 5.65
N GLY A 82 2.49 -3.27 6.38
CA GLY A 82 3.81 -3.52 6.97
C GLY A 82 3.79 -4.65 8.00
N THR A 83 2.76 -4.69 8.87
CA THR A 83 2.61 -5.75 9.89
C THR A 83 2.38 -7.12 9.24
N ILE A 84 1.54 -7.20 8.20
CA ILE A 84 1.33 -8.44 7.45
C ILE A 84 2.65 -8.91 6.85
N ALA A 85 3.37 -8.02 6.16
CA ALA A 85 4.63 -8.36 5.52
C ALA A 85 5.73 -8.79 6.51
N GLN A 86 5.79 -8.18 7.70
CA GLN A 86 6.78 -8.54 8.73
C GLN A 86 6.46 -9.85 9.44
N ASN A 87 5.18 -10.13 9.69
CA ASN A 87 4.75 -11.26 10.50
C ASN A 87 4.49 -12.53 9.70
N SER A 88 4.49 -12.44 8.37
CA SER A 88 4.23 -13.57 7.48
C SER A 88 5.18 -13.56 6.29
N GLN A 89 5.22 -14.67 5.55
CA GLN A 89 5.90 -14.75 4.25
C GLN A 89 4.98 -14.33 3.08
N ALA A 90 3.82 -13.75 3.41
CA ALA A 90 2.83 -13.35 2.42
C ALA A 90 3.34 -12.20 1.55
N ARG A 91 3.07 -12.27 0.27
CA ARG A 91 3.30 -11.18 -0.68
C ARG A 91 2.21 -10.15 -0.52
N VAL A 92 2.58 -8.94 -0.21
CA VAL A 92 1.67 -7.83 0.10
C VAL A 92 1.87 -6.69 -0.89
N THR A 93 0.78 -6.19 -1.45
CA THR A 93 0.80 -4.92 -2.19
C THR A 93 -0.12 -3.91 -1.50
N LEU A 94 0.45 -2.77 -1.12
CA LEU A 94 -0.29 -1.61 -0.66
C LEU A 94 -0.57 -0.68 -1.84
N VAL A 95 -1.83 -0.34 -2.07
CA VAL A 95 -2.27 0.50 -3.18
C VAL A 95 -2.87 1.80 -2.66
N ASP A 96 -2.32 2.94 -3.09
CA ASP A 96 -2.95 4.24 -2.88
C ASP A 96 -4.15 4.39 -3.83
N PHE A 97 -5.32 4.06 -3.32
CA PHE A 97 -6.58 4.18 -4.02
C PHE A 97 -7.29 5.52 -3.78
N ASN A 98 -6.64 6.43 -3.04
CA ASN A 98 -7.13 7.78 -2.81
C ASN A 98 -6.66 8.73 -3.93
N MET A 99 -7.22 8.54 -5.13
CA MET A 99 -6.84 9.25 -6.36
C MET A 99 -7.11 10.77 -6.32
N ARG A 100 -7.37 11.35 -5.16
CA ARG A 100 -7.69 12.79 -4.99
C ARG A 100 -6.54 13.60 -4.43
N ASN A 101 -5.67 12.99 -3.64
CA ASN A 101 -4.54 13.65 -2.99
C ASN A 101 -3.33 12.70 -2.90
N TRP A 102 -2.18 13.24 -2.54
CA TRP A 102 -0.89 12.54 -2.53
C TRP A 102 -0.41 12.22 -1.10
N ASP A 103 -1.31 11.96 -0.17
CA ASP A 103 -0.95 11.74 1.24
C ASP A 103 0.03 10.58 1.41
N MET A 104 -0.22 9.45 0.77
CA MET A 104 0.66 8.30 0.84
C MET A 104 2.02 8.58 0.19
N GLN A 105 2.02 9.17 -1.01
CA GLN A 105 3.25 9.51 -1.71
C GLN A 105 4.14 10.46 -0.91
N THR A 106 3.53 11.47 -0.27
CA THR A 106 4.24 12.40 0.60
C THR A 106 4.83 11.69 1.82
N ARG A 107 4.07 10.81 2.46
CA ARG A 107 4.53 10.05 3.63
C ARG A 107 5.66 9.08 3.31
N LEU A 108 5.63 8.48 2.13
CA LEU A 108 6.63 7.52 1.65
C LEU A 108 7.80 8.20 0.94
N ASN A 109 7.82 9.53 0.87
CA ASN A 109 8.81 10.31 0.12
C ASN A 109 8.97 9.81 -1.33
N LEU A 110 7.86 9.35 -1.92
CA LEU A 110 7.81 9.01 -3.33
C LEU A 110 7.75 10.30 -4.14
N SER A 111 8.71 10.49 -5.03
CA SER A 111 8.64 11.58 -6.01
C SER A 111 7.36 11.44 -6.84
N GLN A 112 7.00 12.49 -7.63
CA GLN A 112 5.84 12.46 -8.53
C GLN A 112 6.00 11.35 -9.58
N ALA A 113 5.85 10.11 -9.13
CA ALA A 113 5.98 8.93 -9.96
C ALA A 113 4.68 8.69 -10.72
N THR A 114 4.79 8.08 -11.87
CA THR A 114 3.68 7.41 -12.55
C THR A 114 3.00 6.46 -11.56
N GLY A 115 1.67 6.43 -11.55
CA GLY A 115 0.93 5.64 -10.57
C GLY A 115 -0.36 5.04 -11.13
N LEU A 116 -1.21 4.59 -10.22
CA LEU A 116 -2.46 3.91 -10.56
C LEU A 116 -3.34 4.71 -11.53
N VAL A 117 -3.44 6.05 -11.35
CA VAL A 117 -4.25 6.91 -12.21
C VAL A 117 -3.77 6.87 -13.65
N ASP A 118 -2.46 6.83 -13.88
CA ASP A 118 -1.88 6.82 -15.22
C ASP A 118 -2.23 5.51 -15.96
N VAL A 119 -2.18 4.39 -15.25
CA VAL A 119 -2.60 3.09 -15.79
C VAL A 119 -4.11 3.08 -16.06
N LEU A 120 -4.94 3.57 -15.14
CA LEU A 120 -6.39 3.58 -15.32
C LEU A 120 -6.87 4.53 -16.43
N GLU A 121 -6.12 5.59 -16.70
CA GLU A 121 -6.40 6.52 -17.81
C GLU A 121 -5.80 6.08 -19.14
N GLY A 122 -4.95 5.03 -19.14
CA GLY A 122 -4.31 4.49 -20.33
C GLY A 122 -3.12 5.29 -20.82
N ALA A 123 -2.52 6.10 -19.95
CA ALA A 123 -1.25 6.77 -20.20
C ALA A 123 -0.06 5.82 -20.01
N GLU A 124 -0.25 4.75 -19.25
CA GLU A 124 0.70 3.67 -19.01
C GLU A 124 -0.05 2.33 -19.12
N ASP A 125 0.52 1.37 -19.81
CA ASP A 125 -0.08 0.05 -19.99
C ASP A 125 0.61 -1.03 -19.14
N ASP A 126 1.86 -0.81 -18.73
CA ASP A 126 2.63 -1.75 -17.94
C ASP A 126 2.51 -1.47 -16.42
N LEU A 127 1.76 -2.33 -15.74
CA LEU A 127 1.58 -2.24 -14.28
C LEU A 127 2.91 -2.33 -13.52
N SER A 128 3.92 -3.03 -14.06
CA SER A 128 5.21 -3.21 -13.40
C SER A 128 5.98 -1.90 -13.18
N ILE A 129 5.74 -0.89 -14.03
CA ILE A 129 6.40 0.42 -13.96
C ILE A 129 5.98 1.21 -12.72
N ILE A 130 4.73 1.02 -12.27
CA ILE A 130 4.18 1.76 -11.12
C ILE A 130 4.37 1.03 -9.79
N ILE A 131 4.83 -0.23 -9.80
CA ILE A 131 5.09 -0.99 -8.59
C ILE A 131 6.42 -0.56 -7.98
N GLN A 132 6.38 -0.02 -6.77
CA GLN A 132 7.55 0.40 -6.01
C GLN A 132 7.93 -0.66 -4.99
N LYS A 133 9.18 -1.09 -4.98
CA LYS A 133 9.73 -2.00 -3.98
C LYS A 133 10.02 -1.24 -2.68
N THR A 134 9.81 -1.89 -1.55
CA THR A 134 10.13 -1.33 -0.23
C THR A 134 11.34 -2.02 0.40
N GLU A 135 11.75 -1.56 1.58
CA GLU A 135 12.79 -2.21 2.39
C GLU A 135 12.36 -3.62 2.87
N LEU A 136 11.07 -3.93 2.88
CA LEU A 136 10.55 -5.28 3.12
C LEU A 136 10.39 -6.00 1.78
N GLU A 137 11.13 -7.10 1.59
CA GLU A 137 11.19 -7.82 0.31
C GLU A 137 9.83 -8.28 -0.22
N ASN A 138 8.89 -8.59 0.69
CA ASN A 138 7.57 -9.08 0.37
C ASN A 138 6.47 -7.99 0.40
N LEU A 139 6.84 -6.71 0.56
CA LEU A 139 5.94 -5.56 0.49
C LEU A 139 6.27 -4.69 -0.72
N THR A 140 5.27 -4.45 -1.54
CA THR A 140 5.33 -3.46 -2.62
C THR A 140 4.29 -2.38 -2.42
N VAL A 141 4.51 -1.21 -3.03
CA VAL A 141 3.58 -0.08 -2.98
C VAL A 141 3.24 0.36 -4.40
N ILE A 142 1.98 0.64 -4.65
CA ILE A 142 1.50 1.29 -5.87
C ILE A 142 0.97 2.68 -5.48
N PRO A 143 1.68 3.76 -5.85
CA PRO A 143 1.20 5.12 -5.60
C PRO A 143 -0.01 5.44 -6.47
N SER A 144 -0.82 6.41 -6.07
CA SER A 144 -1.92 6.91 -6.91
C SER A 144 -1.41 7.59 -8.19
N GLY A 145 -0.22 8.13 -8.17
CA GLY A 145 0.30 8.99 -9.24
C GLY A 145 -0.26 10.39 -9.13
N ARG A 146 -0.59 11.02 -10.27
CA ARG A 146 -1.23 12.33 -10.30
C ARG A 146 -2.67 12.30 -9.79
N ALA A 147 -3.19 13.44 -9.34
CA ALA A 147 -4.59 13.54 -8.97
C ALA A 147 -5.50 13.30 -10.20
N ALA A 148 -6.48 12.44 -10.05
CA ALA A 148 -7.44 12.14 -11.12
C ALA A 148 -8.44 13.30 -11.29
N ALA A 149 -8.69 13.69 -12.53
CA ALA A 149 -9.74 14.67 -12.86
C ALA A 149 -11.15 14.13 -12.53
N ASN A 150 -11.35 12.83 -12.71
CA ASN A 150 -12.63 12.16 -12.41
C ASN A 150 -12.42 10.77 -11.79
N PRO A 151 -12.13 10.69 -10.47
CA PRO A 151 -11.94 9.42 -9.78
C PRO A 151 -13.13 8.45 -9.91
N ALA A 152 -14.35 8.96 -9.90
CA ALA A 152 -15.55 8.13 -10.01
C ALA A 152 -15.65 7.38 -11.35
N ARG A 153 -15.12 7.96 -12.43
CA ARG A 153 -14.99 7.29 -13.72
C ARG A 153 -13.97 6.18 -13.67
N LEU A 154 -12.82 6.42 -13.04
CA LEU A 154 -11.72 5.46 -12.97
C LEU A 154 -12.10 4.22 -12.16
N VAL A 155 -12.84 4.39 -11.06
CA VAL A 155 -13.35 3.26 -10.25
C VAL A 155 -14.28 2.33 -11.05
N ARG A 156 -14.92 2.84 -12.10
CA ARG A 156 -15.80 2.06 -12.99
C ARG A 156 -15.11 1.58 -14.27
N SER A 157 -13.82 1.85 -14.40
CA SER A 157 -13.06 1.49 -15.59
C SER A 157 -12.87 -0.03 -15.68
N PRO A 158 -13.03 -0.66 -16.88
CA PRO A 158 -12.63 -2.04 -17.10
C PRO A 158 -11.15 -2.29 -16.76
N ARG A 159 -10.27 -1.32 -16.98
CA ARG A 159 -8.84 -1.40 -16.63
C ARG A 159 -8.62 -1.63 -15.12
N LEU A 160 -9.49 -1.09 -14.25
CA LEU A 160 -9.40 -1.38 -12.82
C LEU A 160 -9.60 -2.87 -12.53
N VAL A 161 -10.53 -3.51 -13.24
CA VAL A 161 -10.77 -4.95 -13.08
C VAL A 161 -9.53 -5.74 -13.51
N GLU A 162 -8.87 -5.36 -14.60
CA GLU A 162 -7.64 -5.97 -15.09
C GLU A 162 -6.50 -5.81 -14.07
N VAL A 163 -6.29 -4.58 -13.58
CA VAL A 163 -5.30 -4.29 -12.52
C VAL A 163 -5.55 -5.15 -11.29
N MET A 164 -6.78 -5.17 -10.77
CA MET A 164 -7.13 -5.93 -9.59
C MET A 164 -6.97 -7.44 -9.79
N ASN A 165 -7.27 -7.97 -10.98
CA ASN A 165 -7.03 -9.37 -11.30
C ASN A 165 -5.53 -9.70 -11.31
N THR A 166 -4.70 -8.86 -11.92
CA THR A 166 -3.25 -9.02 -11.93
C THR A 166 -2.68 -9.00 -10.51
N LEU A 167 -3.10 -8.05 -9.67
CA LEU A 167 -2.67 -7.97 -8.27
C LEU A 167 -3.10 -9.21 -7.48
N ARG A 168 -4.31 -9.70 -7.68
CA ARG A 168 -4.82 -10.92 -7.01
C ARG A 168 -4.08 -12.19 -7.40
N MET A 169 -3.56 -12.27 -8.61
CA MET A 169 -2.77 -13.42 -9.07
C MET A 169 -1.34 -13.42 -8.52
N SER A 170 -0.78 -12.25 -8.23
CA SER A 170 0.61 -12.10 -7.83
C SER A 170 0.82 -11.90 -6.32
N ASN A 171 -0.25 -11.65 -5.55
CA ASN A 171 -0.19 -11.35 -4.13
C ASN A 171 -1.07 -12.27 -3.29
N ASP A 172 -0.74 -12.38 -2.02
CA ASP A 172 -1.53 -13.05 -1.00
C ASP A 172 -2.46 -12.05 -0.29
N PHE A 173 -1.99 -10.79 -0.14
CA PHE A 173 -2.77 -9.66 0.37
C PHE A 173 -2.63 -8.43 -0.51
N VAL A 174 -3.75 -7.72 -0.73
CA VAL A 174 -3.79 -6.39 -1.31
C VAL A 174 -4.51 -5.45 -0.34
N VAL A 175 -3.80 -4.43 0.14
CA VAL A 175 -4.35 -3.41 1.04
C VAL A 175 -4.60 -2.15 0.23
N LEU A 176 -5.84 -1.64 0.24
CA LEU A 176 -6.24 -0.43 -0.47
C LEU A 176 -6.43 0.72 0.52
N ASP A 177 -5.65 1.79 0.39
CA ASP A 177 -5.91 3.07 1.09
C ASP A 177 -6.95 3.85 0.29
N MET A 178 -8.18 3.88 0.76
CA MET A 178 -9.32 4.44 0.04
C MET A 178 -9.65 5.87 0.48
N ALA A 179 -10.30 6.63 -0.40
CA ALA A 179 -10.87 7.92 -0.04
C ALA A 179 -11.97 7.76 1.04
N PRO A 180 -12.23 8.81 1.86
CA PRO A 180 -13.33 8.78 2.82
C PRO A 180 -14.68 8.67 2.10
N VAL A 181 -15.66 8.03 2.76
CA VAL A 181 -16.99 7.75 2.17
C VAL A 181 -17.92 8.96 2.15
N LEU A 182 -17.77 9.86 3.11
CA LEU A 182 -18.55 11.09 3.13
C LEU A 182 -17.81 12.20 2.36
N PRO A 183 -18.43 12.80 1.35
CA PRO A 183 -17.86 13.99 0.73
C PRO A 183 -17.88 15.12 1.77
N VAL A 184 -16.70 15.49 2.28
CA VAL A 184 -16.58 16.73 3.03
C VAL A 184 -16.79 17.84 2.02
N ALA A 185 -17.91 18.56 2.13
CA ALA A 185 -18.06 19.82 1.44
C ALA A 185 -16.92 20.71 1.96
N ASP A 186 -15.93 20.98 1.11
CA ASP A 186 -14.96 22.04 1.34
C ASP A 186 -15.73 23.37 1.36
N THR A 187 -16.29 23.71 2.51
CA THR A 187 -16.69 25.07 2.79
C THR A 187 -15.42 25.88 2.98
N LYS A 188 -14.80 26.23 1.88
CA LYS A 188 -13.90 27.39 1.85
C LYS A 188 -14.79 28.62 1.93
N THR A 189 -14.99 29.12 3.14
CA THR A 189 -15.35 30.50 3.38
C THR A 189 -14.10 31.36 3.27
#